data_4c77d2ae35124a89659d7e381d067578
#
_entry.id   4c77d2ae35124a89659d7e381d067578
#
_cell.length_a   1.000
_cell.length_b   1.000
_cell.length_c   1.000
_cell.angle_alpha   90.00
_cell.angle_beta   90.00
_cell.angle_gamma   90.00
#
_symmetry.space_group_name_H-M   'P 1'
#
loop_
_entity.id
_entity.type
_entity.pdbx_description
1 polymer ?
#
loop_
_entity_poly.entity_id
_entity_poly.type
_entity_poly.pdbx_seq_one_letter_code
_entity_poly.pdbx_strand_id
1 'polypeptide(L)'
;MKKHLLLILVALFSLCMKSEVALSVQDSAFSSDSGTNIIASGTCGYSGENLKWTLDSDGKLTISGTGKMSNTAPWNSYSASIKSVEILEGVTSIGAYAFQDCSGLTSIPLPSTVTNIGIRAFKGCSGLTSISLPEGVTSIGEQTFYDCSSLTSIPLPKGVTSIGNHAFSGCSRLTSISFPEGVTSIGNGAFSGCSGLISISIPKGVTSIGESTFSSCSSLTLISLPEGVKSIGRSAFYYCSDLTSISLPESVTSIGNYTFSGCSSLTSISIPEGVTSIGNSAFSGCSGLTSISLPEGVTSIGDMAFLGCSRLTSIVCHNPIPPSCGSNIFNNIGKNCVLQVPASAVDTYKQTSPWNKIPSIEAILTRVTIADGEMESFEKNSDEQVDLLTYTRTLNNTEWNALFLPFEIPVCQLTDKYEVAYINAIHSYDEDDNGEIDRMSMEVIKLREGILHANHPYLIKARTTAAKQMSITVKNTILYKAESRTLDCSSVYTKFEITGIYEKMTSEQLAGCYALSNGSWKNLASGSSLNPFRLYLRVSSREGSPVKMSEAALARIGIHVQGEETATSVEERLMQKQHKANAVYDLSGRRITNPKKGQTYIVNGKKRMY
;
A
#
# COMPACT_ATOMS: atom_id res chain seq x y z
N MET A 1 10.52 26.12 -20.30
CA MET A 1 11.89 26.42 -20.75
C MET A 1 12.93 25.34 -20.42
N LYS A 2 12.72 24.36 -19.52
CA LYS A 2 13.69 23.28 -19.22
C LYS A 2 13.63 22.05 -20.15
N LYS A 3 12.59 21.88 -20.97
CA LYS A 3 12.45 20.74 -21.90
C LYS A 3 13.10 20.97 -23.29
N HIS A 4 13.38 22.22 -23.67
CA HIS A 4 14.03 22.52 -24.94
C HIS A 4 15.56 22.57 -24.88
N LEU A 5 16.15 22.65 -23.68
CA LEU A 5 17.60 22.66 -23.51
C LEU A 5 18.20 21.24 -23.61
N LEU A 6 17.42 20.21 -23.26
CA LEU A 6 17.87 18.80 -23.32
C LEU A 6 17.87 18.24 -24.75
N LEU A 7 17.00 18.73 -25.63
CA LEU A 7 16.94 18.34 -27.05
C LEU A 7 18.07 18.97 -27.88
N ILE A 8 18.59 20.13 -27.50
CA ILE A 8 19.70 20.80 -28.21
C ILE A 8 21.04 20.17 -27.86
N LEU A 9 21.23 19.64 -26.64
CA LEU A 9 22.45 18.90 -26.27
C LEU A 9 22.54 17.53 -26.95
N VAL A 10 21.43 16.84 -27.17
CA VAL A 10 21.39 15.55 -27.88
C VAL A 10 21.62 15.73 -29.39
N ALA A 11 21.17 16.83 -29.96
CA ALA A 11 21.38 17.13 -31.39
C ALA A 11 22.82 17.55 -31.70
N LEU A 12 23.53 18.20 -30.76
CA LEU A 12 24.93 18.59 -30.92
C LEU A 12 25.91 17.42 -30.79
N PHE A 13 25.54 16.36 -30.03
CA PHE A 13 26.33 15.15 -29.92
C PHE A 13 26.20 14.23 -31.15
N SER A 14 25.10 14.35 -31.91
CA SER A 14 24.85 13.53 -33.11
C SER A 14 25.54 14.10 -34.39
N LEU A 15 26.00 15.34 -34.36
CA LEU A 15 26.63 15.98 -35.55
C LEU A 15 28.16 15.82 -35.60
N CYS A 16 28.77 15.29 -34.54
CA CYS A 16 30.25 15.14 -34.49
C CYS A 16 30.75 13.78 -34.96
N MET A 17 29.86 12.86 -35.38
CA MET A 17 30.22 11.48 -35.78
C MET A 17 29.82 11.13 -37.21
N LYS A 18 29.95 12.09 -38.14
CA LYS A 18 29.89 11.78 -39.58
C LYS A 18 30.95 12.55 -40.33
N SER A 19 32.16 12.02 -40.31
CA SER A 19 33.12 12.21 -41.40
C SER A 19 33.74 10.86 -41.69
N GLU A 20 33.21 10.16 -42.68
CA GLU A 20 33.88 9.03 -43.31
C GLU A 20 35.15 9.55 -44.00
N VAL A 21 36.29 9.03 -43.57
CA VAL A 21 37.51 9.03 -44.40
C VAL A 21 37.84 7.58 -44.69
N ALA A 22 37.52 7.15 -45.91
CA ALA A 22 38.03 5.90 -46.46
C ALA A 22 39.57 6.03 -46.57
N LEU A 23 40.28 5.20 -45.80
CA LEU A 23 41.72 5.01 -46.06
C LEU A 23 41.94 3.61 -46.62
N SER A 24 42.45 3.61 -47.85
CA SER A 24 42.98 2.47 -48.55
C SER A 24 44.13 1.85 -47.75
N VAL A 25 44.05 0.54 -47.52
CA VAL A 25 45.15 -0.27 -46.97
C VAL A 25 46.25 -0.37 -48.07
N GLN A 26 47.33 0.27 -47.85
CA GLN A 26 48.60 -0.07 -48.47
C GLN A 26 49.52 -0.68 -47.41
N ASP A 27 49.90 -1.90 -47.65
CA ASP A 27 51.06 -2.54 -46.97
C ASP A 27 52.27 -1.63 -47.11
N SER A 28 52.65 -1.00 -46.02
CA SER A 28 53.97 -0.34 -45.99
C SER A 28 54.68 -0.74 -44.69
N ALA A 29 55.88 -1.23 -44.90
CA ALA A 29 56.87 -1.60 -43.95
C ALA A 29 56.88 -0.73 -42.66
N PHE A 30 57.02 -1.39 -41.53
CA PHE A 30 57.34 -0.76 -40.26
C PHE A 30 58.55 0.16 -40.39
N SER A 31 58.32 1.45 -40.48
CA SER A 31 59.35 2.44 -40.21
C SER A 31 59.32 2.79 -38.74
N SER A 32 60.34 2.49 -38.02
CA SER A 32 60.68 2.94 -36.68
C SER A 32 60.80 4.45 -36.64
N ASP A 33 59.72 5.12 -36.13
CA ASP A 33 59.92 6.49 -35.70
C ASP A 33 58.85 6.88 -34.61
N SER A 34 59.15 6.41 -33.44
CA SER A 34 58.88 7.02 -32.12
C SER A 34 59.63 6.18 -31.10
N GLY A 35 60.50 6.78 -30.32
CA GLY A 35 61.48 6.14 -29.44
C GLY A 35 60.93 5.32 -28.26
N THR A 36 59.83 4.60 -28.42
CA THR A 36 59.27 3.69 -27.41
C THR A 36 59.85 2.28 -27.61
N ASN A 37 60.62 1.83 -26.61
CA ASN A 37 61.22 0.51 -26.61
C ASN A 37 60.22 -0.54 -26.13
N ILE A 38 59.98 -1.60 -26.92
CA ILE A 38 59.21 -2.76 -26.50
C ILE A 38 59.99 -3.51 -25.41
N ILE A 39 59.41 -3.54 -24.18
CA ILE A 39 60.03 -4.19 -23.03
C ILE A 39 59.60 -5.64 -22.86
N ALA A 40 58.45 -6.02 -23.40
CA ALA A 40 57.91 -7.38 -23.35
C ALA A 40 56.93 -7.63 -24.50
N SER A 41 56.86 -8.88 -24.96
CA SER A 41 55.91 -9.30 -26.01
C SER A 41 55.68 -10.81 -25.97
N GLY A 42 54.63 -11.27 -26.66
CA GLY A 42 54.30 -12.69 -26.74
C GLY A 42 52.97 -12.96 -27.42
N THR A 43 52.45 -14.17 -27.21
CA THR A 43 51.12 -14.60 -27.67
C THR A 43 50.12 -14.62 -26.53
N CYS A 44 48.85 -14.35 -26.80
CA CYS A 44 47.80 -14.32 -25.83
C CYS A 44 46.47 -14.90 -26.34
N GLY A 45 46.46 -15.54 -27.50
CA GLY A 45 45.27 -16.18 -28.06
C GLY A 45 44.92 -17.50 -27.39
N TYR A 46 43.63 -17.84 -27.37
CA TYR A 46 43.11 -19.11 -26.81
C TYR A 46 43.75 -20.33 -27.51
N SER A 47 43.99 -20.25 -28.81
CA SER A 47 44.68 -21.26 -29.60
C SER A 47 46.20 -21.03 -29.69
N GLY A 48 46.76 -20.14 -28.89
CA GLY A 48 48.21 -19.89 -28.75
C GLY A 48 48.78 -18.84 -29.69
N GLU A 49 48.45 -18.85 -30.97
CA GLU A 49 49.18 -18.05 -31.98
C GLU A 49 48.36 -16.93 -32.65
N ASN A 50 47.03 -16.91 -32.50
CA ASN A 50 46.18 -15.99 -33.24
C ASN A 50 46.11 -14.56 -32.65
N LEU A 51 46.49 -14.35 -31.38
CA LEU A 51 46.63 -13.04 -30.76
C LEU A 51 48.05 -12.82 -30.25
N LYS A 52 48.57 -11.62 -30.48
CA LYS A 52 49.90 -11.16 -30.02
C LYS A 52 49.72 -9.94 -29.13
N TRP A 53 50.67 -9.74 -28.23
CA TRP A 53 50.74 -8.57 -27.39
C TRP A 53 52.14 -8.00 -27.35
N THR A 54 52.23 -6.70 -27.16
CA THR A 54 53.48 -5.97 -26.91
C THR A 54 53.24 -4.97 -25.78
N LEU A 55 54.26 -4.79 -24.93
CA LEU A 55 54.29 -3.76 -23.91
C LEU A 55 55.52 -2.88 -24.14
N ASP A 56 55.30 -1.57 -24.20
CA ASP A 56 56.38 -0.61 -24.38
C ASP A 56 56.87 0.01 -23.07
N SER A 57 57.94 0.79 -23.15
CA SER A 57 58.56 1.48 -22.00
C SER A 57 57.66 2.53 -21.35
N ASP A 58 56.67 3.06 -22.06
CA ASP A 58 55.73 4.06 -21.57
C ASP A 58 54.54 3.44 -20.84
N GLY A 59 54.45 2.09 -20.85
CA GLY A 59 53.39 1.31 -20.24
C GLY A 59 52.15 1.15 -21.12
N LYS A 60 52.30 1.28 -22.44
CA LYS A 60 51.25 0.98 -23.40
C LYS A 60 51.28 -0.51 -23.76
N LEU A 61 50.17 -1.21 -23.44
CA LEU A 61 49.95 -2.60 -23.85
C LEU A 61 49.11 -2.60 -25.13
N THR A 62 49.68 -3.18 -26.22
CA THR A 62 48.96 -3.36 -27.49
C THR A 62 48.63 -4.83 -27.72
N ILE A 63 47.37 -5.14 -28.05
CA ILE A 63 46.89 -6.49 -28.35
C ILE A 63 46.35 -6.50 -29.78
N SER A 64 46.90 -7.39 -30.61
CA SER A 64 46.59 -7.48 -32.05
C SER A 64 46.35 -8.92 -32.51
N GLY A 65 45.68 -9.08 -33.66
CA GLY A 65 45.32 -10.38 -34.23
C GLY A 65 43.83 -10.65 -34.17
N THR A 66 43.44 -11.89 -34.36
CA THR A 66 42.02 -12.28 -34.46
C THR A 66 41.68 -13.44 -33.52
N GLY A 67 40.45 -13.41 -32.95
CA GLY A 67 39.93 -14.50 -32.14
C GLY A 67 39.83 -14.22 -30.66
N LYS A 68 39.74 -15.28 -29.87
CA LYS A 68 39.53 -15.21 -28.42
C LYS A 68 40.82 -15.04 -27.66
N MET A 69 40.85 -14.14 -26.69
CA MET A 69 41.95 -14.01 -25.74
C MET A 69 42.00 -15.22 -24.81
N SER A 70 43.21 -15.69 -24.47
CA SER A 70 43.42 -16.71 -23.45
C SER A 70 43.01 -16.20 -22.06
N ASN A 71 42.63 -17.13 -21.17
CA ASN A 71 42.37 -16.83 -19.75
C ASN A 71 43.66 -16.63 -18.92
N THR A 72 44.81 -16.78 -19.55
CA THR A 72 46.12 -16.41 -18.97
C THR A 72 46.52 -15.05 -19.52
N ALA A 73 46.75 -14.08 -18.66
CA ALA A 73 47.24 -12.76 -19.05
C ALA A 73 48.76 -12.74 -18.90
N PRO A 74 49.55 -12.97 -19.98
CA PRO A 74 51.00 -13.13 -19.88
C PRO A 74 51.73 -11.85 -19.44
N TRP A 75 51.05 -10.71 -19.42
CA TRP A 75 51.54 -9.42 -18.93
C TRP A 75 51.19 -9.15 -17.45
N ASN A 76 50.63 -10.10 -16.69
CA ASN A 76 50.22 -9.88 -15.28
C ASN A 76 51.36 -9.40 -14.38
N SER A 77 52.58 -9.84 -14.62
CA SER A 77 53.75 -9.34 -13.89
C SER A 77 54.06 -7.85 -14.13
N TYR A 78 53.46 -7.25 -15.15
CA TYR A 78 53.60 -5.85 -15.51
C TYR A 78 52.33 -5.02 -15.17
N SER A 79 51.32 -5.61 -14.53
CA SER A 79 50.01 -4.98 -14.31
C SER A 79 50.11 -3.56 -13.72
N ALA A 80 50.98 -3.36 -12.74
CA ALA A 80 51.22 -2.04 -12.11
C ALA A 80 51.89 -1.02 -13.07
N SER A 81 52.55 -1.48 -14.12
CA SER A 81 53.23 -0.64 -15.10
C SER A 81 52.35 -0.28 -16.30
N ILE A 82 51.24 -0.99 -16.50
CA ILE A 82 50.32 -0.74 -17.61
C ILE A 82 49.52 0.54 -17.34
N LYS A 83 49.70 1.57 -18.16
CA LYS A 83 49.05 2.86 -18.08
C LYS A 83 47.98 3.06 -19.15
N SER A 84 48.14 2.39 -20.30
CA SER A 84 47.17 2.42 -21.40
C SER A 84 47.10 1.09 -22.11
N VAL A 85 45.94 0.79 -22.70
CA VAL A 85 45.72 -0.45 -23.45
C VAL A 85 45.10 -0.11 -24.79
N GLU A 86 45.61 -0.68 -25.85
CA GLU A 86 45.05 -0.66 -27.19
C GLU A 86 44.74 -2.08 -27.63
N ILE A 87 43.47 -2.37 -27.92
CA ILE A 87 42.99 -3.66 -28.41
C ILE A 87 42.48 -3.44 -29.83
N LEU A 88 43.12 -4.08 -30.81
CA LEU A 88 42.76 -3.91 -32.21
C LEU A 88 41.52 -4.73 -32.59
N GLU A 89 40.82 -4.29 -33.65
CA GLU A 89 39.68 -5.02 -34.22
C GLU A 89 40.08 -6.46 -34.62
N GLY A 90 39.18 -7.40 -34.42
CA GLY A 90 39.40 -8.82 -34.62
C GLY A 90 39.49 -9.62 -33.31
N VAL A 91 39.77 -8.96 -32.17
CA VAL A 91 39.68 -9.58 -30.85
C VAL A 91 38.20 -9.78 -30.51
N THR A 92 37.77 -11.01 -30.22
CA THR A 92 36.36 -11.37 -30.00
C THR A 92 35.99 -11.61 -28.54
N SER A 93 36.99 -11.78 -27.66
CA SER A 93 36.77 -11.87 -26.21
C SER A 93 37.95 -11.33 -25.42
N ILE A 94 37.64 -10.75 -24.27
CA ILE A 94 38.62 -10.42 -23.25
C ILE A 94 38.74 -11.64 -22.31
N GLY A 95 39.94 -12.12 -22.08
CA GLY A 95 40.20 -13.29 -21.24
C GLY A 95 39.89 -13.04 -19.76
N ALA A 96 39.71 -14.11 -19.00
CA ALA A 96 39.62 -14.00 -17.55
C ALA A 96 40.92 -13.39 -16.98
N TYR A 97 40.81 -12.51 -15.98
CA TYR A 97 41.92 -11.82 -15.32
C TYR A 97 42.76 -10.92 -16.23
N ALA A 98 42.33 -10.66 -17.48
CA ALA A 98 43.19 -10.04 -18.53
C ALA A 98 43.83 -8.72 -18.07
N PHE A 99 43.14 -7.87 -17.35
CA PHE A 99 43.62 -6.58 -16.85
C PHE A 99 43.53 -6.49 -15.33
N GLN A 100 43.55 -7.64 -14.64
CA GLN A 100 43.48 -7.64 -13.18
C GLN A 100 44.64 -6.81 -12.60
N ASP A 101 44.30 -5.97 -11.60
CA ASP A 101 45.21 -5.11 -10.86
C ASP A 101 46.01 -4.10 -11.72
N CYS A 102 45.53 -3.80 -12.95
CA CYS A 102 46.06 -2.70 -13.76
C CYS A 102 45.60 -1.35 -13.19
N SER A 103 46.12 -0.98 -12.03
CA SER A 103 45.69 0.19 -11.27
C SER A 103 45.97 1.54 -11.93
N GLY A 104 46.98 1.57 -12.84
CA GLY A 104 47.32 2.75 -13.64
C GLY A 104 46.42 3.01 -14.83
N LEU A 105 45.52 2.06 -15.16
CA LEU A 105 44.67 2.14 -16.33
C LEU A 105 43.46 3.07 -16.05
N THR A 106 43.35 4.18 -16.77
CA THR A 106 42.27 5.18 -16.58
C THR A 106 41.11 4.98 -17.54
N SER A 107 41.33 4.41 -18.70
CA SER A 107 40.33 4.04 -19.70
C SER A 107 40.83 2.90 -20.57
N ILE A 108 39.88 2.16 -21.17
CA ILE A 108 40.21 1.09 -22.13
C ILE A 108 39.14 1.08 -23.23
N PRO A 109 39.53 1.37 -24.49
CA PRO A 109 38.66 1.18 -25.64
C PRO A 109 38.55 -0.32 -25.96
N LEU A 110 37.35 -0.85 -26.01
CA LEU A 110 37.10 -2.22 -26.44
C LEU A 110 36.62 -2.20 -27.90
N PRO A 111 37.17 -3.06 -28.79
CA PRO A 111 36.75 -3.14 -30.17
C PRO A 111 35.32 -3.67 -30.29
N SER A 112 34.61 -3.29 -31.35
CA SER A 112 33.21 -3.67 -31.59
C SER A 112 33.01 -5.18 -31.76
N THR A 113 34.08 -5.90 -32.09
CA THR A 113 34.10 -7.37 -32.24
C THR A 113 34.05 -8.15 -30.94
N VAL A 114 34.26 -7.50 -29.77
CA VAL A 114 34.19 -8.16 -28.46
C VAL A 114 32.77 -8.45 -28.06
N THR A 115 32.48 -9.73 -27.83
CA THR A 115 31.15 -10.22 -27.38
C THR A 115 31.19 -10.85 -25.99
N ASN A 116 32.37 -11.12 -25.45
CA ASN A 116 32.54 -11.76 -24.15
C ASN A 116 33.67 -11.09 -23.35
N ILE A 117 33.39 -10.87 -22.05
CA ILE A 117 34.35 -10.36 -21.07
C ILE A 117 34.45 -11.39 -19.95
N GLY A 118 35.66 -11.91 -19.75
CA GLY A 118 35.92 -12.97 -18.78
C GLY A 118 35.76 -12.51 -17.32
N ILE A 119 35.65 -13.49 -16.44
CA ILE A 119 35.60 -13.23 -15.00
C ILE A 119 36.82 -12.47 -14.55
N ARG A 120 36.67 -11.49 -13.64
CA ARG A 120 37.75 -10.67 -13.08
C ARG A 120 38.58 -9.90 -14.11
N ALA A 121 38.06 -9.72 -15.33
CA ALA A 121 38.85 -9.14 -16.43
C ALA A 121 39.43 -7.75 -16.07
N PHE A 122 38.72 -6.94 -15.30
CA PHE A 122 39.12 -5.60 -14.85
C PHE A 122 39.19 -5.48 -13.33
N LYS A 123 39.24 -6.61 -12.60
CA LYS A 123 39.34 -6.59 -11.14
C LYS A 123 40.54 -5.75 -10.69
N GLY A 124 40.33 -4.84 -9.73
CA GLY A 124 41.41 -4.01 -9.17
C GLY A 124 41.92 -2.91 -10.10
N CYS A 125 41.24 -2.64 -11.23
CA CYS A 125 41.53 -1.47 -12.05
C CYS A 125 41.09 -0.19 -11.34
N SER A 126 41.73 0.15 -10.22
CA SER A 126 41.32 1.24 -9.35
C SER A 126 41.42 2.63 -9.98
N GLY A 127 42.23 2.78 -11.04
CA GLY A 127 42.34 4.02 -11.83
C GLY A 127 41.25 4.18 -12.90
N LEU A 128 40.49 3.11 -13.23
CA LEU A 128 39.55 3.11 -14.34
C LEU A 128 38.35 4.03 -14.02
N THR A 129 38.20 5.12 -14.76
CA THR A 129 37.14 6.13 -14.53
C THR A 129 35.91 5.88 -15.37
N SER A 130 36.07 5.30 -16.56
CA SER A 130 34.97 4.97 -17.46
C SER A 130 35.39 3.83 -18.42
N ILE A 131 34.40 3.08 -18.89
CA ILE A 131 34.56 2.06 -19.93
C ILE A 131 33.29 2.00 -20.76
N SER A 132 33.44 1.88 -22.08
CA SER A 132 32.34 1.61 -23.01
C SER A 132 32.35 0.14 -23.39
N LEU A 133 31.24 -0.54 -23.13
CA LEU A 133 31.10 -1.95 -23.50
C LEU A 133 30.47 -2.05 -24.89
N PRO A 134 31.02 -2.93 -25.77
CA PRO A 134 30.44 -3.17 -27.10
C PRO A 134 29.01 -3.76 -27.01
N GLU A 135 28.17 -3.46 -27.99
CA GLU A 135 26.76 -3.93 -28.05
C GLU A 135 26.63 -5.48 -28.11
N GLY A 136 27.68 -6.19 -28.51
CA GLY A 136 27.72 -7.65 -28.52
C GLY A 136 27.82 -8.30 -27.14
N VAL A 137 28.10 -7.54 -26.08
CA VAL A 137 28.25 -8.08 -24.72
C VAL A 137 26.87 -8.34 -24.12
N THR A 138 26.60 -9.59 -23.71
CA THR A 138 25.29 -10.05 -23.21
C THR A 138 25.27 -10.35 -21.71
N SER A 139 26.40 -10.33 -21.04
CA SER A 139 26.52 -10.53 -19.59
C SER A 139 27.75 -9.84 -19.02
N ILE A 140 27.61 -9.39 -17.75
CA ILE A 140 28.75 -8.95 -16.95
C ILE A 140 29.11 -10.10 -16.01
N GLY A 141 30.32 -10.64 -16.17
CA GLY A 141 30.77 -11.82 -15.44
C GLY A 141 31.04 -11.57 -13.95
N GLU A 142 31.36 -12.66 -13.23
CA GLU A 142 31.76 -12.59 -11.83
C GLU A 142 32.99 -11.70 -11.64
N GLN A 143 32.88 -10.76 -10.67
CA GLN A 143 33.96 -9.85 -10.27
C GLN A 143 34.62 -9.05 -11.44
N THR A 144 33.92 -8.89 -12.57
CA THR A 144 34.49 -8.25 -13.75
C THR A 144 35.08 -6.87 -13.44
N PHE A 145 34.38 -6.04 -12.66
CA PHE A 145 34.77 -4.69 -12.23
C PHE A 145 34.97 -4.59 -10.71
N TYR A 146 35.32 -5.68 -10.07
CA TYR A 146 35.56 -5.70 -8.61
C TYR A 146 36.70 -4.72 -8.26
N ASP A 147 36.47 -3.84 -7.25
CA ASP A 147 37.42 -2.79 -6.82
C ASP A 147 37.85 -1.80 -7.93
N CYS A 148 37.03 -1.56 -8.94
CA CYS A 148 37.20 -0.42 -9.84
C CYS A 148 36.74 0.87 -9.13
N SER A 149 37.49 1.28 -8.11
CA SER A 149 37.06 2.31 -7.15
C SER A 149 36.90 3.72 -7.75
N SER A 150 37.54 4.00 -8.90
CA SER A 150 37.41 5.28 -9.62
C SER A 150 36.28 5.29 -10.66
N LEU A 151 35.62 4.15 -10.92
CA LEU A 151 34.56 4.03 -11.92
C LEU A 151 33.33 4.85 -11.50
N THR A 152 33.02 5.89 -12.30
CA THR A 152 31.88 6.80 -11.97
C THR A 152 30.57 6.43 -12.65
N SER A 153 30.68 5.82 -13.84
CA SER A 153 29.52 5.37 -14.62
C SER A 153 29.92 4.27 -15.59
N ILE A 154 28.96 3.42 -15.94
CA ILE A 154 29.14 2.38 -16.96
C ILE A 154 27.79 2.22 -17.70
N PRO A 155 27.73 2.59 -18.99
CA PRO A 155 26.57 2.28 -19.82
C PRO A 155 26.57 0.79 -20.16
N LEU A 156 25.51 0.10 -19.83
CA LEU A 156 25.34 -1.32 -20.17
C LEU A 156 24.68 -1.46 -21.54
N PRO A 157 25.20 -2.33 -22.43
CA PRO A 157 24.60 -2.65 -23.71
C PRO A 157 23.16 -3.21 -23.56
N LYS A 158 22.31 -2.96 -24.54
CA LYS A 158 20.91 -3.41 -24.53
C LYS A 158 20.75 -4.93 -24.45
N GLY A 159 21.74 -5.68 -24.93
CA GLY A 159 21.76 -7.14 -24.91
C GLY A 159 22.09 -7.77 -23.56
N VAL A 160 22.47 -7.00 -22.54
CA VAL A 160 22.85 -7.55 -21.23
C VAL A 160 21.62 -8.13 -20.52
N THR A 161 21.71 -9.40 -20.12
CA THR A 161 20.66 -10.14 -19.44
C THR A 161 21.01 -10.55 -18.01
N SER A 162 22.28 -10.49 -17.63
CA SER A 162 22.74 -10.91 -16.30
C SER A 162 23.94 -10.11 -15.81
N ILE A 163 23.93 -9.85 -14.49
CA ILE A 163 25.05 -9.27 -13.74
C ILE A 163 25.56 -10.35 -12.78
N GLY A 164 26.83 -10.69 -12.85
CA GLY A 164 27.46 -11.75 -12.06
C GLY A 164 27.70 -11.38 -10.59
N ASN A 165 28.10 -12.37 -9.80
CA ASN A 165 28.46 -12.17 -8.41
C ASN A 165 29.62 -11.16 -8.29
N HIS A 166 29.46 -10.21 -7.35
CA HIS A 166 30.47 -9.17 -7.08
C HIS A 166 30.94 -8.37 -8.30
N ALA A 167 30.13 -8.30 -9.36
CA ALA A 167 30.54 -7.72 -10.63
C ALA A 167 31.02 -6.27 -10.50
N PHE A 168 30.42 -5.46 -9.64
CA PHE A 168 30.77 -4.06 -9.36
C PHE A 168 31.11 -3.83 -7.87
N SER A 169 31.41 -4.89 -7.11
CA SER A 169 31.75 -4.74 -5.70
C SER A 169 32.97 -3.84 -5.53
N GLY A 170 32.89 -2.87 -4.61
CA GLY A 170 33.98 -1.91 -4.36
C GLY A 170 34.09 -0.77 -5.38
N CYS A 171 33.17 -0.62 -6.33
CA CYS A 171 33.09 0.55 -7.21
C CYS A 171 32.57 1.78 -6.41
N SER A 172 33.39 2.30 -5.50
CA SER A 172 32.99 3.28 -4.50
C SER A 172 32.60 4.65 -5.06
N ARG A 173 33.01 4.97 -6.30
CA ARG A 173 32.62 6.21 -6.99
C ARG A 173 31.47 6.05 -7.98
N LEU A 174 30.93 4.84 -8.14
CA LEU A 174 29.78 4.60 -9.01
C LEU A 174 28.53 5.26 -8.42
N THR A 175 28.03 6.30 -9.09
CA THR A 175 26.91 7.10 -8.57
C THR A 175 25.54 6.60 -9.03
N SER A 176 25.50 5.97 -10.20
CA SER A 176 24.28 5.39 -10.77
C SER A 176 24.61 4.33 -11.81
N ILE A 177 23.69 3.41 -12.02
CA ILE A 177 23.73 2.44 -13.12
C ILE A 177 22.33 2.27 -13.68
N SER A 178 22.22 2.21 -15.00
CA SER A 178 20.97 1.95 -15.70
C SER A 178 21.01 0.55 -16.30
N PHE A 179 20.02 -0.27 -15.94
CA PHE A 179 19.90 -1.61 -16.50
C PHE A 179 19.05 -1.61 -17.76
N PRO A 180 19.43 -2.36 -18.82
CA PRO A 180 18.50 -2.69 -19.88
C PRO A 180 17.34 -3.54 -19.38
N GLU A 181 16.18 -3.46 -20.05
CA GLU A 181 14.97 -4.19 -19.66
C GLU A 181 15.14 -5.72 -19.65
N GLY A 182 16.11 -6.24 -20.44
CA GLY A 182 16.42 -7.67 -20.55
C GLY A 182 17.10 -8.29 -19.33
N VAL A 183 17.53 -7.49 -18.34
CA VAL A 183 18.22 -8.04 -17.15
C VAL A 183 17.23 -8.79 -16.28
N THR A 184 17.51 -10.07 -16.05
CA THR A 184 16.69 -10.99 -15.23
C THR A 184 17.40 -11.49 -13.98
N SER A 185 18.73 -11.30 -13.87
CA SER A 185 19.48 -11.74 -12.69
C SER A 185 20.58 -10.74 -12.28
N ILE A 186 20.67 -10.53 -10.98
CA ILE A 186 21.72 -9.74 -10.32
C ILE A 186 22.33 -10.63 -9.23
N GLY A 187 23.62 -10.89 -9.33
CA GLY A 187 24.33 -11.83 -8.47
C GLY A 187 24.56 -11.31 -7.04
N ASN A 188 24.98 -12.22 -6.17
CA ASN A 188 25.36 -11.91 -4.81
C ASN A 188 26.47 -10.87 -4.76
N GLY A 189 26.35 -9.88 -3.88
CA GLY A 189 27.35 -8.84 -3.70
C GLY A 189 27.61 -7.97 -4.93
N ALA A 190 26.76 -8.02 -5.96
CA ALA A 190 27.03 -7.36 -7.24
C ALA A 190 27.41 -5.88 -7.13
N PHE A 191 26.85 -5.17 -6.15
CA PHE A 191 27.10 -3.75 -5.86
C PHE A 191 27.61 -3.51 -4.43
N SER A 192 28.10 -4.56 -3.75
CA SER A 192 28.60 -4.43 -2.38
C SER A 192 29.74 -3.40 -2.32
N GLY A 193 29.68 -2.45 -1.39
CA GLY A 193 30.70 -1.40 -1.27
C GLY A 193 30.63 -0.30 -2.33
N CYS A 194 29.56 -0.22 -3.14
CA CYS A 194 29.33 0.92 -4.01
C CYS A 194 28.86 2.13 -3.19
N SER A 195 29.74 2.65 -2.35
CA SER A 195 29.38 3.68 -1.35
C SER A 195 28.94 5.01 -1.96
N GLY A 196 29.27 5.28 -3.23
CA GLY A 196 28.80 6.47 -3.96
C GLY A 196 27.44 6.30 -4.65
N LEU A 197 26.86 5.09 -4.66
CA LEU A 197 25.60 4.81 -5.36
C LEU A 197 24.42 5.52 -4.65
N ILE A 198 23.77 6.46 -5.35
CA ILE A 198 22.73 7.31 -4.79
C ILE A 198 21.33 6.67 -4.98
N SER A 199 21.09 6.13 -6.17
CA SER A 199 19.82 5.50 -6.52
C SER A 199 19.99 4.40 -7.55
N ILE A 200 19.08 3.42 -7.52
CA ILE A 200 19.07 2.33 -8.47
C ILE A 200 17.63 1.85 -8.69
N SER A 201 17.29 1.52 -9.93
CA SER A 201 16.00 0.92 -10.30
C SER A 201 16.24 -0.51 -10.77
N ILE A 202 15.61 -1.47 -10.11
CA ILE A 202 15.76 -2.90 -10.45
C ILE A 202 14.77 -3.24 -11.57
N PRO A 203 15.23 -3.91 -12.66
CA PRO A 203 14.39 -4.31 -13.78
C PRO A 203 13.27 -5.28 -13.39
N LYS A 204 12.15 -5.22 -14.10
CA LYS A 204 10.96 -6.07 -13.84
C LYS A 204 11.23 -7.57 -13.95
N GLY A 205 12.23 -7.97 -14.72
CA GLY A 205 12.62 -9.38 -14.88
C GLY A 205 13.33 -9.99 -13.67
N VAL A 206 13.79 -9.17 -12.71
CA VAL A 206 14.53 -9.64 -11.53
C VAL A 206 13.55 -10.14 -10.49
N THR A 207 13.69 -11.39 -10.06
CA THR A 207 12.79 -12.06 -9.12
C THR A 207 13.38 -12.28 -7.73
N SER A 208 14.63 -11.92 -7.52
CA SER A 208 15.29 -12.00 -6.21
C SER A 208 16.42 -10.98 -6.09
N ILE A 209 16.60 -10.46 -4.89
CA ILE A 209 17.80 -9.69 -4.51
C ILE A 209 18.71 -10.64 -3.72
N GLY A 210 19.90 -10.87 -4.24
CA GLY A 210 20.85 -11.83 -3.67
C GLY A 210 21.47 -11.40 -2.34
N GLU A 211 22.29 -12.27 -1.75
CA GLU A 211 23.07 -11.98 -0.53
C GLU A 211 24.00 -10.80 -0.78
N SER A 212 24.03 -9.84 0.15
CA SER A 212 24.93 -8.67 0.16
C SER A 212 24.91 -7.82 -1.11
N THR A 213 23.86 -7.91 -1.95
CA THR A 213 23.83 -7.26 -3.28
C THR A 213 24.12 -5.77 -3.19
N PHE A 214 23.55 -5.06 -2.20
CA PHE A 214 23.75 -3.63 -1.96
C PHE A 214 24.40 -3.35 -0.59
N SER A 215 25.09 -4.33 -0.02
CA SER A 215 25.77 -4.15 1.26
C SER A 215 26.75 -2.97 1.19
N SER A 216 26.76 -2.11 2.18
CA SER A 216 27.64 -0.93 2.28
C SER A 216 27.49 0.09 1.12
N CYS A 217 26.32 0.14 0.47
CA CYS A 217 25.96 1.25 -0.40
C CYS A 217 25.52 2.43 0.47
N SER A 218 26.46 3.08 1.15
CA SER A 218 26.16 4.03 2.23
C SER A 218 25.41 5.27 1.78
N SER A 219 25.60 5.73 0.54
CA SER A 219 24.89 6.88 -0.05
C SER A 219 23.56 6.51 -0.73
N LEU A 220 23.14 5.25 -0.70
CA LEU A 220 21.90 4.83 -1.35
C LEU A 220 20.69 5.39 -0.59
N THR A 221 20.00 6.35 -1.20
CA THR A 221 18.83 7.01 -0.60
C THR A 221 17.51 6.41 -1.06
N LEU A 222 17.48 5.88 -2.29
CA LEU A 222 16.29 5.35 -2.92
C LEU A 222 16.60 4.11 -3.78
N ILE A 223 15.80 3.07 -3.59
CA ILE A 223 15.77 1.89 -4.44
C ILE A 223 14.32 1.52 -4.78
N SER A 224 14.06 1.19 -6.04
CA SER A 224 12.78 0.66 -6.52
C SER A 224 12.93 -0.83 -6.81
N LEU A 225 12.17 -1.65 -6.08
CA LEU A 225 12.06 -3.09 -6.29
C LEU A 225 10.81 -3.40 -7.12
N PRO A 226 10.90 -4.26 -8.15
CA PRO A 226 9.72 -4.66 -8.91
C PRO A 226 8.84 -5.64 -8.13
N GLU A 227 7.54 -5.67 -8.42
CA GLU A 227 6.54 -6.55 -7.78
C GLU A 227 6.85 -8.06 -7.93
N GLY A 228 7.72 -8.43 -8.88
CA GLY A 228 8.16 -9.82 -9.08
C GLY A 228 9.17 -10.35 -8.07
N VAL A 229 9.75 -9.51 -7.20
CA VAL A 229 10.77 -9.92 -6.23
C VAL A 229 10.13 -10.71 -5.09
N LYS A 230 10.50 -11.98 -4.98
CA LYS A 230 9.98 -12.94 -3.98
C LYS A 230 10.86 -13.09 -2.76
N SER A 231 12.15 -12.77 -2.87
CA SER A 231 13.11 -12.93 -1.78
C SER A 231 14.17 -11.83 -1.78
N ILE A 232 14.54 -11.44 -0.56
CA ILE A 232 15.61 -10.48 -0.28
C ILE A 232 16.61 -11.21 0.61
N GLY A 233 17.82 -11.37 0.09
CA GLY A 233 18.86 -12.20 0.70
C GLY A 233 19.46 -11.60 1.97
N ARG A 234 20.26 -12.42 2.66
CA ARG A 234 21.06 -12.01 3.81
C ARG A 234 21.88 -10.76 3.49
N SER A 235 21.90 -9.79 4.42
CA SER A 235 22.69 -8.56 4.31
C SER A 235 22.47 -7.76 3.02
N ALA A 236 21.35 -7.93 2.32
CA ALA A 236 21.14 -7.32 1.01
C ALA A 236 21.30 -5.79 1.02
N PHE A 237 20.91 -5.12 2.12
CA PHE A 237 21.04 -3.68 2.35
C PHE A 237 21.82 -3.35 3.63
N TYR A 238 22.73 -4.24 4.02
CA TYR A 238 23.56 -4.05 5.21
C TYR A 238 24.37 -2.76 5.11
N TYR A 239 24.30 -1.88 6.13
CA TYR A 239 24.95 -0.56 6.16
C TYR A 239 24.62 0.37 4.97
N CYS A 240 23.41 0.32 4.42
CA CYS A 240 22.89 1.39 3.57
C CYS A 240 22.43 2.56 4.46
N SER A 241 23.42 3.32 4.98
CA SER A 241 23.18 4.29 6.07
C SER A 241 22.24 5.43 5.70
N ASP A 242 22.24 5.85 4.43
CA ASP A 242 21.44 6.97 3.92
C ASP A 242 20.07 6.52 3.37
N LEU A 243 19.74 5.22 3.40
CA LEU A 243 18.46 4.70 2.94
C LEU A 243 17.33 5.20 3.87
N THR A 244 16.47 6.09 3.34
CA THR A 244 15.40 6.72 4.12
C THR A 244 14.11 5.94 4.13
N SER A 245 13.83 5.24 3.02
CA SER A 245 12.64 4.40 2.85
C SER A 245 12.86 3.36 1.77
N ILE A 246 12.14 2.25 1.88
CA ILE A 246 12.09 1.20 0.86
C ILE A 246 10.69 0.59 0.83
N SER A 247 10.14 0.38 -0.37
CA SER A 247 8.91 -0.37 -0.57
C SER A 247 9.25 -1.82 -0.87
N LEU A 248 8.76 -2.73 -0.04
CA LEU A 248 8.89 -4.16 -0.26
C LEU A 248 7.69 -4.67 -1.04
N PRO A 249 7.88 -5.45 -2.12
CA PRO A 249 6.79 -6.05 -2.86
C PRO A 249 5.97 -7.03 -2.01
N GLU A 250 4.65 -7.12 -2.27
CA GLU A 250 3.74 -8.04 -1.57
C GLU A 250 4.10 -9.52 -1.74
N SER A 251 4.88 -9.84 -2.77
CA SER A 251 5.40 -11.20 -3.02
C SER A 251 6.51 -11.65 -2.07
N VAL A 252 7.06 -10.74 -1.22
CA VAL A 252 8.12 -11.08 -0.26
C VAL A 252 7.53 -11.83 0.92
N THR A 253 8.08 -13.00 1.23
CA THR A 253 7.61 -13.89 2.30
C THR A 253 8.50 -13.96 3.53
N SER A 254 9.71 -13.39 3.46
CA SER A 254 10.65 -13.35 4.60
C SER A 254 11.64 -12.20 4.48
N ILE A 255 12.06 -11.67 5.61
CA ILE A 255 13.17 -10.72 5.74
C ILE A 255 14.39 -11.50 6.23
N GLY A 256 15.45 -11.54 5.44
CA GLY A 256 16.67 -12.29 5.75
C GLY A 256 17.47 -11.75 6.95
N ASN A 257 18.49 -12.49 7.37
CA ASN A 257 19.42 -12.04 8.42
C ASN A 257 20.17 -10.78 7.96
N TYR A 258 20.33 -9.80 8.84
CA TYR A 258 21.07 -8.55 8.62
C TYR A 258 20.58 -7.70 7.43
N THR A 259 19.40 -7.98 6.88
CA THR A 259 18.94 -7.37 5.61
C THR A 259 19.05 -5.85 5.63
N PHE A 260 18.56 -5.20 6.68
CA PHE A 260 18.59 -3.73 6.86
C PHE A 260 19.46 -3.30 8.05
N SER A 261 20.34 -4.17 8.54
CA SER A 261 21.19 -3.84 9.69
C SER A 261 22.09 -2.65 9.35
N GLY A 262 22.10 -1.63 10.21
CA GLY A 262 22.86 -0.40 10.00
C GLY A 262 22.24 0.62 9.01
N CYS A 263 21.00 0.44 8.57
CA CYS A 263 20.26 1.46 7.81
C CYS A 263 19.81 2.58 8.75
N SER A 264 20.75 3.43 9.16
CA SER A 264 20.55 4.41 10.25
C SER A 264 19.58 5.53 9.90
N SER A 265 19.38 5.83 8.63
CA SER A 265 18.42 6.85 8.14
C SER A 265 17.04 6.29 7.85
N LEU A 266 16.82 4.97 7.92
CA LEU A 266 15.53 4.36 7.65
C LEU A 266 14.51 4.78 8.70
N THR A 267 13.50 5.56 8.29
CA THR A 267 12.51 6.14 9.21
C THR A 267 11.27 5.27 9.36
N SER A 268 10.88 4.56 8.31
CA SER A 268 9.74 3.66 8.28
C SER A 268 9.93 2.58 7.21
N ILE A 269 9.31 1.43 7.42
CA ILE A 269 9.23 0.35 6.45
C ILE A 269 7.90 -0.37 6.60
N SER A 270 7.24 -0.67 5.47
CA SER A 270 6.06 -1.53 5.44
C SER A 270 6.52 -2.97 5.23
N ILE A 271 6.12 -3.84 6.14
CA ILE A 271 6.35 -5.29 6.01
C ILE A 271 5.15 -5.88 5.30
N PRO A 272 5.33 -6.57 4.14
CA PRO A 272 4.24 -7.21 3.40
C PRO A 272 3.48 -8.24 4.23
N GLU A 273 2.17 -8.41 3.96
CA GLU A 273 1.29 -9.34 4.68
C GLU A 273 1.73 -10.82 4.56
N GLY A 274 2.42 -11.16 3.47
CA GLY A 274 2.98 -12.49 3.23
C GLY A 274 4.19 -12.86 4.07
N VAL A 275 4.77 -11.91 4.84
CA VAL A 275 5.99 -12.15 5.61
C VAL A 275 5.69 -12.98 6.87
N THR A 276 6.36 -14.12 6.99
CA THR A 276 6.21 -15.04 8.12
C THR A 276 7.37 -15.02 9.11
N SER A 277 8.53 -14.49 8.69
CA SER A 277 9.73 -14.45 9.54
C SER A 277 10.61 -13.21 9.30
N ILE A 278 11.20 -12.73 10.38
CA ILE A 278 12.20 -11.66 10.40
C ILE A 278 13.50 -12.26 10.94
N GLY A 279 14.56 -12.16 10.15
CA GLY A 279 15.85 -12.78 10.44
C GLY A 279 16.64 -12.12 11.58
N ASN A 280 17.75 -12.76 11.96
CA ASN A 280 18.68 -12.23 12.97
C ASN A 280 19.22 -10.86 12.54
N SER A 281 19.20 -9.91 13.47
CA SER A 281 19.71 -8.55 13.27
C SER A 281 19.13 -7.82 12.04
N ALA A 282 17.94 -8.21 11.58
CA ALA A 282 17.37 -7.70 10.32
C ALA A 282 17.28 -6.17 10.29
N PHE A 283 16.97 -5.52 11.41
CA PHE A 283 16.87 -4.07 11.59
C PHE A 283 17.82 -3.54 12.67
N SER A 284 18.84 -4.33 13.05
CA SER A 284 19.80 -3.90 14.08
C SER A 284 20.49 -2.61 13.65
N GLY A 285 20.55 -1.61 14.55
CA GLY A 285 21.16 -0.31 14.25
C GLY A 285 20.35 0.60 13.31
N CYS A 286 19.09 0.29 12.99
CA CYS A 286 18.18 1.22 12.32
C CYS A 286 17.76 2.35 13.28
N SER A 287 18.72 3.20 13.65
CA SER A 287 18.54 4.23 14.68
C SER A 287 17.53 5.31 14.30
N GLY A 288 17.24 5.47 12.99
CA GLY A 288 16.23 6.39 12.47
C GLY A 288 14.80 5.85 12.54
N LEU A 289 14.61 4.52 12.69
CA LEU A 289 13.31 3.86 12.63
C LEU A 289 12.42 4.32 13.79
N THR A 290 11.28 4.93 13.47
CA THR A 290 10.35 5.48 14.47
C THR A 290 9.17 4.56 14.76
N SER A 291 8.73 3.80 13.76
CA SER A 291 7.62 2.87 13.87
C SER A 291 7.79 1.67 12.95
N ILE A 292 7.21 0.54 13.34
CA ILE A 292 7.11 -0.65 12.51
C ILE A 292 5.78 -1.35 12.74
N SER A 293 5.16 -1.85 11.65
CA SER A 293 3.99 -2.72 11.69
C SER A 293 4.40 -4.13 11.29
N LEU A 294 4.07 -5.09 12.14
CA LEU A 294 4.30 -6.53 11.94
C LEU A 294 2.96 -7.17 11.58
N PRO A 295 2.81 -7.70 10.36
CA PRO A 295 1.57 -8.34 9.93
C PRO A 295 1.25 -9.60 10.76
N GLU A 296 0.00 -10.04 10.70
CA GLU A 296 -0.49 -11.21 11.45
C GLU A 296 0.30 -12.48 11.13
N GLY A 297 0.79 -12.62 9.89
CA GLY A 297 1.57 -13.77 9.43
C GLY A 297 2.94 -13.94 10.10
N VAL A 298 3.48 -12.90 10.74
CA VAL A 298 4.81 -12.99 11.38
C VAL A 298 4.76 -13.87 12.62
N THR A 299 5.43 -15.02 12.57
CA THR A 299 5.47 -16.02 13.66
C THR A 299 6.82 -16.13 14.33
N SER A 300 7.89 -15.59 13.71
CA SER A 300 9.25 -15.65 14.27
C SER A 300 10.06 -14.39 14.00
N ILE A 301 10.82 -13.98 15.02
CA ILE A 301 11.74 -12.83 14.97
C ILE A 301 13.08 -13.28 15.54
N GLY A 302 14.14 -13.13 14.75
CA GLY A 302 15.48 -13.58 15.07
C GLY A 302 16.17 -12.78 16.18
N ASP A 303 17.36 -13.26 16.58
CA ASP A 303 18.21 -12.59 17.57
C ASP A 303 18.51 -11.13 17.14
N MET A 304 18.47 -10.20 18.10
CA MET A 304 18.89 -8.81 17.91
C MET A 304 18.16 -8.08 16.77
N ALA A 305 16.97 -8.55 16.34
CA ALA A 305 16.31 -8.05 15.13
C ALA A 305 16.10 -6.52 15.16
N PHE A 306 15.79 -5.92 16.31
CA PHE A 306 15.61 -4.48 16.50
C PHE A 306 16.63 -3.86 17.48
N LEU A 307 17.75 -4.54 17.71
CA LEU A 307 18.82 -4.02 18.58
C LEU A 307 19.27 -2.62 18.12
N GLY A 308 19.26 -1.63 19.02
CA GLY A 308 19.75 -0.29 18.71
C GLY A 308 18.83 0.57 17.83
N CYS A 309 17.56 0.18 17.64
CA CYS A 309 16.53 1.05 17.05
C CYS A 309 16.14 2.16 18.05
N SER A 310 17.05 3.08 18.34
CA SER A 310 16.94 4.01 19.46
C SER A 310 15.81 5.04 19.34
N ARG A 311 15.26 5.25 18.15
CA ARG A 311 14.09 6.12 17.90
C ARG A 311 12.78 5.36 17.77
N LEU A 312 12.77 4.03 17.93
CA LEU A 312 11.56 3.23 17.78
C LEU A 312 10.60 3.51 18.94
N THR A 313 9.53 4.23 18.67
CA THR A 313 8.51 4.63 19.66
C THR A 313 7.20 3.86 19.50
N SER A 314 6.99 3.18 18.37
CA SER A 314 5.76 2.42 18.11
C SER A 314 6.05 1.11 17.38
N ILE A 315 5.57 0.01 17.95
CA ILE A 315 5.52 -1.30 17.31
C ILE A 315 4.05 -1.72 17.27
N VAL A 316 3.51 -1.97 16.10
CA VAL A 316 2.18 -2.57 15.94
C VAL A 316 2.38 -4.03 15.55
N CYS A 317 1.86 -4.97 16.32
CA CYS A 317 1.91 -6.39 15.99
C CYS A 317 0.48 -6.93 15.86
N HIS A 318 0.10 -7.30 14.64
CA HIS A 318 -1.26 -7.75 14.34
C HIS A 318 -1.50 -9.22 14.71
N ASN A 319 -0.44 -10.00 15.00
CA ASN A 319 -0.59 -11.39 15.39
C ASN A 319 -1.20 -11.49 16.81
N PRO A 320 -2.34 -12.19 16.99
CA PRO A 320 -2.92 -12.42 18.33
C PRO A 320 -2.07 -13.36 19.20
N ILE A 321 -1.14 -14.10 18.59
CA ILE A 321 -0.18 -14.98 19.28
C ILE A 321 1.19 -14.32 19.22
N PRO A 322 1.85 -14.03 20.36
CA PRO A 322 3.18 -13.42 20.33
C PRO A 322 4.16 -14.23 19.49
N PRO A 323 4.76 -13.65 18.44
CA PRO A 323 5.82 -14.31 17.67
C PRO A 323 6.93 -14.84 18.56
N SER A 324 7.45 -16.02 18.21
CA SER A 324 8.65 -16.55 18.86
C SER A 324 9.84 -15.62 18.61
N CYS A 325 10.60 -15.37 19.63
CA CYS A 325 11.64 -14.35 19.62
C CYS A 325 13.00 -14.92 20.01
N GLY A 326 14.04 -14.49 19.29
CA GLY A 326 15.43 -14.72 19.69
C GLY A 326 15.86 -13.85 20.88
N SER A 327 17.15 -13.74 21.11
CA SER A 327 17.75 -12.97 22.20
C SER A 327 17.96 -11.49 21.85
N ASN A 328 17.93 -10.61 22.87
CA ASN A 328 18.32 -9.19 22.77
C ASN A 328 17.57 -8.37 21.70
N ILE A 329 16.34 -8.77 21.31
CA ILE A 329 15.61 -8.17 20.18
C ILE A 329 15.37 -6.69 20.39
N PHE A 330 14.93 -6.30 21.59
CA PHE A 330 14.52 -4.93 21.92
C PHE A 330 15.55 -4.17 22.76
N ASN A 331 16.82 -4.62 22.77
CA ASN A 331 17.85 -3.90 23.50
C ASN A 331 18.15 -2.55 22.81
N ASN A 332 18.18 -1.47 23.62
CA ASN A 332 18.44 -0.09 23.14
C ASN A 332 17.41 0.41 22.10
N ILE A 333 16.15 0.03 22.20
CA ILE A 333 15.03 0.68 21.50
C ILE A 333 14.65 1.99 22.18
N GLY A 334 13.73 2.77 21.60
CA GLY A 334 13.22 4.01 22.19
C GLY A 334 12.66 3.78 23.60
N LYS A 335 13.05 4.65 24.55
CA LYS A 335 12.66 4.51 25.97
C LYS A 335 11.16 4.53 26.23
N ASN A 336 10.40 5.20 25.36
CA ASN A 336 8.95 5.32 25.44
C ASN A 336 8.26 4.49 24.35
N CYS A 337 8.86 3.38 23.93
CA CYS A 337 8.28 2.52 22.91
C CYS A 337 6.97 1.92 23.43
N VAL A 338 5.93 2.00 22.60
CA VAL A 338 4.62 1.40 22.83
C VAL A 338 4.45 0.23 21.87
N LEU A 339 4.08 -0.92 22.39
CA LEU A 339 3.63 -2.07 21.62
C LEU A 339 2.11 -2.07 21.55
N GLN A 340 1.56 -2.04 20.36
CA GLN A 340 0.13 -2.19 20.12
C GLN A 340 -0.16 -3.58 19.55
N VAL A 341 -1.10 -4.30 20.16
CA VAL A 341 -1.47 -5.69 19.82
C VAL A 341 -3.00 -5.82 19.80
N PRO A 342 -3.58 -6.87 19.19
CA PRO A 342 -5.01 -7.12 19.28
C PRO A 342 -5.50 -7.10 20.74
N ALA A 343 -6.67 -6.53 20.99
CA ALA A 343 -7.19 -6.33 22.35
C ALA A 343 -7.24 -7.64 23.16
N SER A 344 -7.61 -8.75 22.51
CA SER A 344 -7.63 -10.09 23.10
C SER A 344 -6.25 -10.64 23.48
N ALA A 345 -5.18 -10.09 22.93
CA ALA A 345 -3.80 -10.57 23.09
C ALA A 345 -2.98 -9.80 24.13
N VAL A 346 -3.45 -8.63 24.58
CA VAL A 346 -2.71 -7.72 25.47
C VAL A 346 -2.11 -8.46 26.68
N ASP A 347 -2.89 -9.25 27.39
CA ASP A 347 -2.43 -9.96 28.58
C ASP A 347 -1.42 -11.06 28.23
N THR A 348 -1.59 -11.72 27.09
CA THR A 348 -0.64 -12.74 26.61
C THR A 348 0.72 -12.10 26.31
N TYR A 349 0.75 -10.95 25.63
CA TYR A 349 2.00 -10.23 25.33
C TYR A 349 2.68 -9.72 26.61
N LYS A 350 1.92 -9.22 27.60
CA LYS A 350 2.45 -8.81 28.91
C LYS A 350 3.10 -9.94 29.69
N GLN A 351 2.69 -11.18 29.44
CA GLN A 351 3.24 -12.38 30.10
C GLN A 351 4.36 -13.06 29.30
N THR A 352 4.52 -12.73 28.01
CA THR A 352 5.46 -13.39 27.11
C THR A 352 6.77 -12.62 26.99
N SER A 353 7.90 -13.25 27.35
CA SER A 353 9.24 -12.71 27.11
C SER A 353 9.64 -12.91 25.63
N PRO A 354 10.33 -11.94 25.00
CA PRO A 354 10.82 -10.67 25.53
C PRO A 354 9.84 -9.49 25.33
N TRP A 355 8.62 -9.71 24.83
CA TRP A 355 7.61 -8.69 24.58
C TRP A 355 7.30 -7.86 25.82
N ASN A 356 7.23 -8.51 26.97
CA ASN A 356 6.99 -7.89 28.28
C ASN A 356 8.10 -6.92 28.76
N LYS A 357 9.19 -6.80 28.01
CA LYS A 357 10.26 -5.80 28.27
C LYS A 357 10.00 -4.46 27.60
N ILE A 358 9.00 -4.39 26.70
CA ILE A 358 8.59 -3.13 26.09
C ILE A 358 7.84 -2.30 27.13
N PRO A 359 8.14 -0.98 27.25
CA PRO A 359 7.65 -0.14 28.35
C PRO A 359 6.12 -0.05 28.49
N SER A 360 5.40 -0.04 27.38
CA SER A 360 3.93 -0.04 27.34
C SER A 360 3.41 -1.05 26.33
N ILE A 361 2.38 -1.81 26.72
CA ILE A 361 1.65 -2.75 25.86
C ILE A 361 0.18 -2.40 25.92
N GLU A 362 -0.38 -2.02 24.78
CA GLU A 362 -1.72 -1.48 24.63
C GLU A 362 -2.49 -2.24 23.52
N ALA A 363 -3.81 -2.12 23.53
CA ALA A 363 -4.63 -2.65 22.46
C ALA A 363 -4.49 -1.79 21.18
N ILE A 364 -4.49 -2.46 20.03
CA ILE A 364 -4.70 -1.79 18.74
C ILE A 364 -6.13 -1.24 18.78
N LEU A 365 -6.26 0.06 18.60
CA LEU A 365 -7.55 0.72 18.54
C LEU A 365 -8.07 0.68 17.09
N THR A 366 -9.12 -0.09 16.88
CA THR A 366 -9.88 -0.05 15.62
C THR A 366 -10.61 1.27 15.54
N ARG A 367 -10.21 2.14 14.62
CA ARG A 367 -10.81 3.46 14.41
C ARG A 367 -11.56 3.48 13.09
N VAL A 368 -12.84 3.83 13.15
CA VAL A 368 -13.66 4.03 11.96
C VAL A 368 -14.21 5.46 11.95
N THR A 369 -14.09 6.13 10.81
CA THR A 369 -14.71 7.44 10.59
C THR A 369 -15.73 7.31 9.47
N ILE A 370 -16.96 7.71 9.74
CA ILE A 370 -18.06 7.78 8.78
C ILE A 370 -18.36 9.26 8.53
N ALA A 371 -18.04 9.76 7.35
CA ALA A 371 -18.35 11.12 6.90
C ALA A 371 -19.61 11.09 6.03
N ASP A 372 -20.77 11.32 6.66
CA ASP A 372 -22.06 11.33 5.97
C ASP A 372 -22.14 12.54 5.01
N GLY A 373 -22.46 12.27 3.76
CA GLY A 373 -22.55 13.25 2.68
C GLY A 373 -21.37 13.19 1.69
N GLU A 374 -20.28 12.51 2.03
CA GLU A 374 -19.13 12.28 1.14
C GLU A 374 -19.13 10.87 0.54
N MET A 375 -20.00 9.99 1.01
CA MET A 375 -20.07 8.59 0.59
C MET A 375 -21.21 8.36 -0.41
N GLU A 376 -20.95 7.57 -1.45
CA GLU A 376 -21.99 7.06 -2.37
C GLU A 376 -22.73 5.83 -1.79
N SER A 377 -22.04 5.03 -1.00
CA SER A 377 -22.60 3.89 -0.27
C SER A 377 -21.82 3.62 1.02
N PHE A 378 -22.48 2.98 1.96
CA PHE A 378 -21.85 2.40 3.14
C PHE A 378 -22.08 0.89 3.09
N GLU A 379 -21.03 0.16 2.72
CA GLU A 379 -21.04 -1.30 2.61
C GLU A 379 -20.37 -1.92 3.83
N LYS A 380 -21.10 -2.71 4.57
CA LYS A 380 -20.60 -3.51 5.68
C LYS A 380 -21.29 -4.87 5.65
N ASN A 381 -20.53 -5.93 5.45
CA ASN A 381 -21.07 -7.27 5.23
C ASN A 381 -21.21 -8.09 6.51
N SER A 382 -20.59 -7.66 7.60
CA SER A 382 -20.64 -8.31 8.93
C SER A 382 -20.50 -7.29 10.04
N ASP A 383 -20.96 -7.64 11.23
CA ASP A 383 -20.76 -6.85 12.43
C ASP A 383 -19.28 -6.82 12.82
N GLU A 384 -18.79 -5.70 13.32
CA GLU A 384 -17.42 -5.51 13.72
C GLU A 384 -17.31 -4.72 15.02
N GLN A 385 -16.53 -5.20 15.96
CA GLN A 385 -16.18 -4.43 17.16
C GLN A 385 -15.24 -3.29 16.80
N VAL A 386 -15.61 -2.07 17.19
CA VAL A 386 -14.84 -0.84 16.91
C VAL A 386 -14.55 -0.12 18.22
N ASP A 387 -13.26 0.16 18.47
CA ASP A 387 -12.83 0.82 19.70
C ASP A 387 -13.16 2.33 19.71
N LEU A 388 -13.08 2.94 18.55
CA LEU A 388 -13.39 4.36 18.38
C LEU A 388 -14.07 4.61 17.03
N LEU A 389 -15.35 4.95 17.08
CA LEU A 389 -16.13 5.33 15.90
C LEU A 389 -16.43 6.82 15.94
N THR A 390 -16.11 7.51 14.84
CA THR A 390 -16.46 8.92 14.65
C THR A 390 -17.41 9.04 13.47
N TYR A 391 -18.62 9.58 13.72
CA TYR A 391 -19.60 9.90 12.70
C TYR A 391 -19.71 11.40 12.57
N THR A 392 -19.59 11.91 11.36
CA THR A 392 -19.71 13.35 11.05
C THR A 392 -20.78 13.60 10.02
N ARG A 393 -21.55 14.66 10.21
CA ARG A 393 -22.61 15.08 9.30
C ARG A 393 -22.93 16.56 9.45
N THR A 394 -23.25 17.23 8.35
CA THR A 394 -23.85 18.57 8.37
C THR A 394 -25.35 18.45 8.23
N LEU A 395 -26.09 18.93 9.24
CA LEU A 395 -27.55 19.06 9.18
C LEU A 395 -27.90 20.30 8.34
N ASN A 396 -28.87 20.17 7.45
CA ASN A 396 -29.23 21.26 6.54
C ASN A 396 -29.81 22.49 7.28
N ASN A 397 -30.51 22.26 8.41
CA ASN A 397 -31.17 23.31 9.19
C ASN A 397 -31.32 22.88 10.65
N THR A 398 -32.02 23.69 11.44
CA THR A 398 -32.38 23.41 12.84
C THR A 398 -33.75 22.74 12.99
N GLU A 399 -34.36 22.29 11.91
CA GLU A 399 -35.60 21.50 11.93
C GLU A 399 -35.28 19.99 12.02
N TRP A 400 -36.34 19.17 12.06
CA TRP A 400 -36.17 17.73 12.12
C TRP A 400 -35.50 17.17 10.84
N ASN A 401 -34.48 16.39 11.04
CA ASN A 401 -33.74 15.69 10.01
C ASN A 401 -33.83 14.18 10.27
N ALA A 402 -33.67 13.38 9.22
CA ALA A 402 -33.58 11.94 9.34
C ALA A 402 -32.26 11.51 10.00
N LEU A 403 -32.30 10.48 10.84
CA LEU A 403 -31.10 9.84 11.42
C LEU A 403 -31.23 8.32 11.30
N PHE A 404 -30.24 7.70 10.64
CA PHE A 404 -30.18 6.26 10.45
C PHE A 404 -28.72 5.83 10.56
N LEU A 405 -28.38 5.08 11.60
CA LEU A 405 -26.98 4.81 11.97
C LEU A 405 -26.71 3.30 12.00
N PRO A 406 -25.51 2.84 11.55
CA PRO A 406 -25.10 1.44 11.63
C PRO A 406 -24.46 1.08 12.98
N PHE A 407 -24.66 1.87 14.01
CA PHE A 407 -24.13 1.66 15.36
C PHE A 407 -25.08 2.18 16.41
N GLU A 408 -24.92 1.70 17.61
CA GLU A 408 -25.69 2.14 18.78
C GLU A 408 -25.04 3.35 19.44
N ILE A 409 -25.90 4.26 19.97
CA ILE A 409 -25.43 5.43 20.70
C ILE A 409 -26.34 5.72 21.91
N PRO A 410 -25.76 5.95 23.10
CA PRO A 410 -26.53 6.45 24.23
C PRO A 410 -27.13 7.82 23.94
N VAL A 411 -28.44 7.98 24.19
CA VAL A 411 -29.19 9.23 23.95
C VAL A 411 -28.54 10.40 24.68
N CYS A 412 -28.03 10.19 25.89
CA CYS A 412 -27.37 11.23 26.69
C CYS A 412 -26.16 11.88 25.99
N GLN A 413 -25.51 11.20 25.04
CA GLN A 413 -24.41 11.81 24.26
C GLN A 413 -24.89 12.84 23.23
N LEU A 414 -26.18 12.89 22.95
CA LEU A 414 -26.80 13.76 21.96
C LEU A 414 -27.60 14.91 22.58
N THR A 415 -28.19 14.73 23.74
CA THR A 415 -29.22 15.62 24.30
C THR A 415 -28.77 17.03 24.60
N ASP A 416 -27.49 17.28 24.82
CA ASP A 416 -26.97 18.65 25.05
C ASP A 416 -27.09 19.53 23.79
N LYS A 417 -26.90 18.94 22.62
CA LYS A 417 -26.82 19.64 21.33
C LYS A 417 -28.04 19.38 20.44
N TYR A 418 -28.73 18.25 20.65
CA TYR A 418 -29.76 17.76 19.77
C TYR A 418 -31.01 17.37 20.55
N GLU A 419 -32.16 17.46 19.89
CA GLU A 419 -33.36 16.71 20.23
C GLU A 419 -33.42 15.48 19.35
N VAL A 420 -33.68 14.32 19.93
CA VAL A 420 -33.81 13.06 19.21
C VAL A 420 -35.20 12.51 19.46
N ALA A 421 -35.83 11.98 18.42
CA ALA A 421 -37.17 11.40 18.54
C ALA A 421 -37.29 10.14 17.68
N TYR A 422 -38.13 9.21 18.13
CA TYR A 422 -38.58 8.13 17.28
C TYR A 422 -39.97 8.41 16.72
N ILE A 423 -40.27 7.78 15.58
CA ILE A 423 -41.54 7.95 14.89
C ILE A 423 -42.54 6.91 15.45
N ASN A 424 -43.57 7.38 16.13
CA ASN A 424 -44.55 6.51 16.76
C ASN A 424 -45.68 6.10 15.82
N ALA A 425 -46.23 7.07 15.06
CA ALA A 425 -47.32 6.84 14.12
C ALA A 425 -47.35 7.92 13.03
N ILE A 426 -47.99 7.61 11.93
CA ILE A 426 -48.38 8.58 10.91
C ILE A 426 -49.87 8.49 10.71
N HIS A 427 -50.56 9.63 10.79
CA HIS A 427 -51.97 9.77 10.55
C HIS A 427 -52.20 10.48 9.24
N SER A 428 -53.06 9.94 8.40
CA SER A 428 -53.49 10.54 7.14
C SER A 428 -54.94 10.93 7.22
N TYR A 429 -55.29 12.03 6.60
CA TYR A 429 -56.62 12.57 6.52
C TYR A 429 -56.93 12.87 5.05
N ASP A 430 -58.03 12.26 4.55
CA ASP A 430 -58.69 12.57 3.30
C ASP A 430 -59.93 13.36 3.71
N GLU A 431 -59.88 14.70 3.54
CA GLU A 431 -60.88 15.62 4.09
C GLU A 431 -62.14 15.73 3.18
N ASP A 432 -61.97 15.35 1.89
CA ASP A 432 -63.03 15.44 0.88
C ASP A 432 -63.43 14.07 0.28
N ASP A 433 -62.88 12.98 0.83
CA ASP A 433 -63.15 11.58 0.45
C ASP A 433 -62.90 11.26 -1.04
N ASN A 434 -61.95 11.98 -1.64
CA ASN A 434 -61.58 11.81 -3.07
C ASN A 434 -60.50 10.73 -3.30
N GLY A 435 -59.99 10.11 -2.25
CA GLY A 435 -58.93 9.12 -2.29
C GLY A 435 -57.52 9.71 -2.33
N GLU A 436 -57.37 11.03 -2.25
CA GLU A 436 -56.09 11.72 -2.05
C GLU A 436 -55.90 12.10 -0.58
N ILE A 437 -54.71 12.01 -0.06
CA ILE A 437 -54.40 12.44 1.29
C ILE A 437 -54.23 13.96 1.30
N ASP A 438 -55.13 14.67 1.98
CA ASP A 438 -55.09 16.13 2.10
C ASP A 438 -54.20 16.62 3.21
N ARG A 439 -54.05 15.84 4.25
CA ARG A 439 -53.22 16.17 5.40
C ARG A 439 -52.58 14.94 6.02
N MET A 440 -51.31 15.09 6.41
CA MET A 440 -50.64 14.10 7.24
C MET A 440 -50.12 14.74 8.53
N SER A 441 -50.18 13.95 9.60
CA SER A 441 -49.57 14.27 10.89
C SER A 441 -48.66 13.14 11.32
N MET A 442 -47.40 13.43 11.56
CA MET A 442 -46.42 12.49 12.11
C MET A 442 -46.31 12.70 13.61
N GLU A 443 -46.63 11.67 14.34
CA GLU A 443 -46.51 11.63 15.78
C GLU A 443 -45.12 11.10 16.14
N VAL A 444 -44.38 11.90 16.91
CA VAL A 444 -43.04 11.53 17.37
C VAL A 444 -42.93 11.64 18.89
N ILE A 445 -42.10 10.79 19.47
CA ILE A 445 -41.83 10.82 20.91
C ILE A 445 -40.35 11.17 21.09
N LYS A 446 -40.10 12.24 21.83
CA LYS A 446 -38.72 12.64 22.17
C LYS A 446 -38.11 11.64 23.14
N LEU A 447 -36.81 11.36 22.91
CA LEU A 447 -36.04 10.48 23.76
C LEU A 447 -35.15 11.31 24.71
N ARG A 448 -35.19 10.99 25.99
CA ARG A 448 -34.34 11.62 27.02
C ARG A 448 -33.15 10.77 27.41
N GLU A 449 -33.32 9.47 27.42
CA GLU A 449 -32.31 8.51 27.88
C GLU A 449 -32.49 7.17 27.17
N GLY A 450 -31.55 6.24 27.38
CA GLY A 450 -31.51 4.94 26.76
C GLY A 450 -30.51 4.90 25.59
N ILE A 451 -30.68 3.99 24.67
CA ILE A 451 -29.79 3.73 23.53
C ILE A 451 -30.59 3.89 22.23
N LEU A 452 -30.07 4.61 21.26
CA LEU A 452 -30.53 4.54 19.87
C LEU A 452 -29.93 3.27 19.26
N HIS A 453 -30.77 2.39 18.79
CA HIS A 453 -30.37 1.14 18.20
C HIS A 453 -29.86 1.31 16.77
N ALA A 454 -28.86 0.51 16.39
CA ALA A 454 -28.37 0.46 15.05
C ALA A 454 -29.45 0.05 14.04
N ASN A 455 -29.33 0.53 12.81
CA ASN A 455 -30.23 0.21 11.71
C ASN A 455 -31.70 0.54 12.01
N HIS A 456 -31.96 1.56 12.84
CA HIS A 456 -33.33 1.99 13.21
C HIS A 456 -33.57 3.44 12.80
N PRO A 457 -34.74 3.77 12.21
CA PRO A 457 -35.04 5.13 11.79
C PRO A 457 -35.39 6.03 12.98
N TYR A 458 -34.67 7.14 13.10
CA TYR A 458 -34.93 8.19 14.08
C TYR A 458 -35.00 9.56 13.40
N LEU A 459 -35.46 10.56 14.13
CA LEU A 459 -35.39 11.97 13.78
C LEU A 459 -34.43 12.68 14.73
N ILE A 460 -33.73 13.66 14.19
CA ILE A 460 -32.82 14.51 14.96
C ILE A 460 -33.01 15.97 14.59
N LYS A 461 -32.97 16.84 15.61
CA LYS A 461 -33.08 18.28 15.44
C LYS A 461 -31.97 18.99 16.20
N ALA A 462 -31.23 19.88 15.55
CA ALA A 462 -30.18 20.67 16.21
C ALA A 462 -30.82 21.76 17.08
N ARG A 463 -30.39 21.89 18.33
CA ARG A 463 -30.86 22.95 19.26
C ARG A 463 -30.35 24.34 18.90
N THR A 464 -29.20 24.43 18.21
CA THR A 464 -28.58 25.69 17.82
C THR A 464 -27.99 25.58 16.40
N THR A 465 -27.72 26.72 15.78
CA THR A 465 -27.08 26.74 14.47
C THR A 465 -25.67 26.12 14.49
N ALA A 466 -24.92 26.28 15.57
CA ALA A 466 -23.60 25.64 15.73
C ALA A 466 -23.69 24.12 15.81
N ALA A 467 -24.77 23.57 16.37
CA ALA A 467 -25.00 22.13 16.46
C ALA A 467 -25.31 21.47 15.10
N LYS A 468 -25.51 22.22 14.02
CA LYS A 468 -25.68 21.68 12.66
C LYS A 468 -24.46 20.90 12.17
N GLN A 469 -23.28 21.26 12.63
CA GLN A 469 -22.07 20.46 12.42
C GLN A 469 -22.05 19.34 13.46
N MET A 470 -22.61 18.19 13.08
CA MET A 470 -22.66 17.01 13.94
C MET A 470 -21.32 16.28 13.88
N SER A 471 -20.78 15.99 15.06
CA SER A 471 -19.67 15.06 15.24
C SER A 471 -19.96 14.23 16.49
N ILE A 472 -20.10 12.93 16.28
CA ILE A 472 -20.39 11.95 17.32
C ILE A 472 -19.20 11.03 17.40
N THR A 473 -18.69 10.79 18.61
CA THR A 473 -17.61 9.82 18.85
C THR A 473 -18.11 8.80 19.86
N VAL A 474 -18.12 7.54 19.47
CA VAL A 474 -18.52 6.41 20.32
C VAL A 474 -17.31 5.50 20.55
N LYS A 475 -17.11 5.08 21.79
CA LYS A 475 -16.04 4.15 22.19
C LYS A 475 -16.60 2.77 22.44
N ASN A 476 -15.82 1.73 22.09
CA ASN A 476 -16.14 0.33 22.34
C ASN A 476 -17.55 -0.04 21.86
N THR A 477 -17.85 0.25 20.60
CA THR A 477 -19.14 -0.01 19.99
C THR A 477 -19.06 -1.07 18.90
N ILE A 478 -20.20 -1.64 18.55
CA ILE A 478 -20.32 -2.52 17.38
C ILE A 478 -20.74 -1.67 16.19
N LEU A 479 -20.02 -1.76 15.11
CA LEU A 479 -20.43 -1.29 13.80
C LEU A 479 -21.18 -2.45 13.12
N TYR A 480 -22.49 -2.33 13.08
CA TYR A 480 -23.36 -3.38 12.58
C TYR A 480 -23.33 -3.46 11.05
N LYS A 481 -23.61 -4.64 10.54
CA LYS A 481 -23.85 -4.87 9.12
C LYS A 481 -24.87 -3.85 8.59
N ALA A 482 -24.60 -3.32 7.41
CA ALA A 482 -25.46 -2.35 6.74
C ALA A 482 -26.75 -3.03 6.28
N GLU A 483 -27.83 -2.88 7.04
CA GLU A 483 -29.14 -3.44 6.72
C GLU A 483 -30.18 -2.33 6.65
N SER A 484 -30.79 -2.14 5.48
CA SER A 484 -31.95 -1.29 5.33
C SER A 484 -33.11 -1.83 6.14
N ARG A 485 -33.65 -1.04 7.05
CA ARG A 485 -34.76 -1.42 7.90
C ARG A 485 -35.98 -0.56 7.62
N THR A 486 -37.13 -1.20 7.49
CA THR A 486 -38.40 -0.54 7.28
C THR A 486 -39.22 -0.53 8.57
N LEU A 487 -39.64 0.65 8.97
CA LEU A 487 -40.59 0.85 10.07
C LEU A 487 -41.98 0.96 9.47
N ASP A 488 -42.90 0.07 9.89
CA ASP A 488 -44.31 0.12 9.51
C ASP A 488 -45.06 1.04 10.47
N CYS A 489 -45.45 2.21 9.96
CA CYS A 489 -46.27 3.21 10.69
C CYS A 489 -47.70 3.24 10.19
N SER A 490 -48.21 2.16 9.59
CA SER A 490 -49.49 2.09 8.89
C SER A 490 -50.69 2.39 9.76
N SER A 491 -51.63 3.13 9.21
CA SER A 491 -52.99 3.34 9.74
C SER A 491 -53.93 2.20 9.32
N VAL A 492 -55.21 2.30 9.68
CA VAL A 492 -56.21 1.30 9.31
C VAL A 492 -56.42 1.22 7.80
N TYR A 493 -56.29 2.34 7.08
CA TYR A 493 -56.58 2.44 5.64
C TYR A 493 -55.32 2.60 4.77
N THR A 494 -54.29 3.23 5.29
CA THR A 494 -53.07 3.59 4.50
C THR A 494 -51.85 2.93 5.09
N LYS A 495 -51.05 2.37 4.22
CA LYS A 495 -49.77 1.77 4.59
C LYS A 495 -48.67 2.83 4.49
N PHE A 496 -47.97 3.09 5.59
CA PHE A 496 -46.84 3.98 5.70
C PHE A 496 -45.59 3.18 6.05
N GLU A 497 -44.60 3.18 5.17
CA GLU A 497 -43.33 2.49 5.37
C GLU A 497 -42.18 3.49 5.34
N ILE A 498 -41.47 3.63 6.44
CA ILE A 498 -40.25 4.46 6.51
C ILE A 498 -39.05 3.54 6.46
N THR A 499 -38.22 3.73 5.44
CA THR A 499 -37.04 2.90 5.23
C THR A 499 -35.78 3.74 5.34
N GLY A 500 -34.82 3.26 6.13
CA GLY A 500 -33.45 3.79 6.18
C GLY A 500 -32.57 3.15 5.12
N ILE A 501 -31.65 3.91 4.55
CA ILE A 501 -30.79 3.48 3.46
C ILE A 501 -29.31 3.72 3.77
N TYR A 502 -28.46 2.85 3.21
CA TYR A 502 -27.00 2.92 3.28
C TYR A 502 -26.34 3.13 1.92
N GLU A 503 -27.09 3.22 0.86
CA GLU A 503 -26.62 3.52 -0.49
C GLU A 503 -27.35 4.73 -1.06
N LYS A 504 -26.73 5.42 -1.99
CA LYS A 504 -27.34 6.55 -2.68
C LYS A 504 -28.39 6.05 -3.64
N MET A 505 -29.60 6.55 -3.50
CA MET A 505 -30.75 6.19 -4.35
C MET A 505 -31.17 7.35 -5.23
N THR A 506 -31.44 7.07 -6.50
CA THR A 506 -31.92 8.06 -7.47
C THR A 506 -33.43 8.28 -7.35
N SER A 507 -33.93 9.39 -7.90
CA SER A 507 -35.38 9.68 -7.97
C SER A 507 -36.17 8.60 -8.72
N GLU A 508 -35.53 7.90 -9.67
CA GLU A 508 -36.16 6.80 -10.41
C GLU A 508 -36.38 5.56 -9.52
N GLN A 509 -35.39 5.22 -8.70
CA GLN A 509 -35.48 4.12 -7.71
C GLN A 509 -36.50 4.40 -6.61
N LEU A 510 -36.70 5.67 -6.28
CA LEU A 510 -37.62 6.18 -5.26
C LEU A 510 -38.92 6.76 -5.85
N ALA A 511 -39.29 6.37 -7.07
CA ALA A 511 -40.52 6.86 -7.69
C ALA A 511 -41.75 6.58 -6.79
N GLY A 512 -42.50 7.64 -6.52
CA GLY A 512 -43.66 7.59 -5.61
C GLY A 512 -43.31 7.55 -4.11
N CYS A 513 -42.04 7.75 -3.74
CA CYS A 513 -41.58 7.89 -2.37
C CYS A 513 -41.31 9.35 -2.02
N TYR A 514 -41.25 9.65 -0.74
CA TYR A 514 -41.05 10.99 -0.19
C TYR A 514 -39.81 10.98 0.73
N ALA A 515 -38.99 12.01 0.63
CA ALA A 515 -37.82 12.21 1.50
C ALA A 515 -38.04 13.37 2.46
N LEU A 516 -37.51 13.26 3.67
CA LEU A 516 -37.56 14.34 4.65
C LEU A 516 -36.53 15.40 4.32
N SER A 517 -36.98 16.60 4.00
CA SER A 517 -36.13 17.75 3.68
C SER A 517 -36.66 19.01 4.34
N ASN A 518 -35.83 19.71 5.10
CA ASN A 518 -36.18 20.95 5.80
C ASN A 518 -37.45 20.80 6.70
N GLY A 519 -37.53 19.71 7.45
CA GLY A 519 -38.66 19.43 8.34
C GLY A 519 -39.95 19.06 7.61
N SER A 520 -39.94 18.83 6.32
CA SER A 520 -41.11 18.46 5.51
C SER A 520 -40.79 17.25 4.63
N TRP A 521 -41.79 16.39 4.42
CA TRP A 521 -41.70 15.30 3.47
C TRP A 521 -41.99 15.82 2.07
N LYS A 522 -41.09 15.55 1.12
CA LYS A 522 -41.22 16.00 -0.27
C LYS A 522 -40.96 14.86 -1.23
N ASN A 523 -41.67 14.87 -2.35
CA ASN A 523 -41.33 13.99 -3.45
C ASN A 523 -39.97 14.39 -4.04
N LEU A 524 -39.18 13.41 -4.40
CA LEU A 524 -37.86 13.66 -5.03
C LEU A 524 -38.06 14.19 -6.46
N ALA A 525 -37.50 15.36 -6.74
CA ALA A 525 -37.52 15.92 -8.09
C ALA A 525 -36.72 15.03 -9.06
N SER A 526 -37.17 14.96 -10.33
CA SER A 526 -36.45 14.25 -11.37
C SER A 526 -34.97 14.68 -11.45
N GLY A 527 -34.05 13.71 -11.51
CA GLY A 527 -32.61 13.94 -11.52
C GLY A 527 -31.98 14.21 -10.15
N SER A 528 -32.76 14.24 -9.05
CA SER A 528 -32.21 14.31 -7.70
C SER A 528 -31.88 12.92 -7.13
N SER A 529 -31.15 12.89 -6.02
CA SER A 529 -30.82 11.65 -5.30
C SER A 529 -30.97 11.81 -3.80
N LEU A 530 -31.15 10.70 -3.09
CA LEU A 530 -31.13 10.62 -1.64
C LEU A 530 -29.81 9.96 -1.20
N ASN A 531 -29.03 10.66 -0.39
CA ASN A 531 -27.73 10.17 0.10
C ASN A 531 -27.91 9.04 1.13
N PRO A 532 -26.88 8.23 1.39
CA PRO A 532 -26.86 7.27 2.50
C PRO A 532 -27.23 7.90 3.83
N PHE A 533 -27.58 7.08 4.82
CA PHE A 533 -27.99 7.47 6.17
C PHE A 533 -29.25 8.37 6.22
N ARG A 534 -30.09 8.26 5.21
CA ARG A 534 -31.37 8.99 5.10
C ARG A 534 -32.55 8.04 5.21
N LEU A 535 -33.73 8.64 5.31
CA LEU A 535 -35.01 7.94 5.34
C LEU A 535 -35.85 8.35 4.14
N TYR A 536 -36.53 7.39 3.57
CA TYR A 536 -37.63 7.69 2.67
C TYR A 536 -38.93 7.10 3.20
N LEU A 537 -40.06 7.75 2.87
CA LEU A 537 -41.40 7.33 3.19
C LEU A 537 -42.08 6.82 1.93
N ARG A 538 -42.61 5.60 1.96
CA ARG A 538 -43.48 5.04 0.93
C ARG A 538 -44.92 5.04 1.47
N VAL A 539 -45.85 5.55 0.68
CA VAL A 539 -47.25 5.57 0.96
C VAL A 539 -47.98 4.68 -0.05
N SER A 540 -48.81 3.75 0.44
CA SER A 540 -49.60 2.88 -0.42
C SER A 540 -50.95 2.57 0.26
N SER A 541 -51.97 2.23 -0.55
CA SER A 541 -53.17 1.62 0.00
C SER A 541 -52.84 0.27 0.65
N ARG A 542 -53.69 -0.23 1.53
CA ARG A 542 -53.51 -1.57 2.12
C ARG A 542 -53.54 -2.71 1.07
N GLU A 543 -54.04 -2.44 -0.12
CA GLU A 543 -54.03 -3.35 -1.25
C GLU A 543 -52.73 -3.26 -2.07
N GLY A 544 -51.80 -2.34 -1.70
CA GLY A 544 -50.47 -2.23 -2.29
C GLY A 544 -50.34 -1.24 -3.46
N SER A 545 -51.42 -0.56 -3.85
CA SER A 545 -51.36 0.49 -4.90
C SER A 545 -50.78 1.79 -4.34
N PRO A 546 -49.97 2.55 -5.12
CA PRO A 546 -49.51 3.87 -4.70
C PRO A 546 -50.69 4.82 -4.45
N VAL A 547 -50.68 5.51 -3.31
CA VAL A 547 -51.64 6.58 -3.01
C VAL A 547 -51.02 7.91 -3.35
N LYS A 548 -51.71 8.76 -4.09
CA LYS A 548 -51.27 10.13 -4.35
C LYS A 548 -51.50 10.97 -3.11
N MET A 549 -50.53 11.81 -2.79
CA MET A 549 -50.64 12.86 -1.80
C MET A 549 -50.66 14.20 -2.52
N SER A 550 -51.59 15.10 -2.14
CA SER A 550 -51.60 16.45 -2.68
C SER A 550 -50.35 17.21 -2.26
N GLU A 551 -49.91 18.18 -3.06
CA GLU A 551 -48.79 19.06 -2.66
C GLU A 551 -49.08 19.80 -1.36
N ALA A 552 -50.38 20.08 -1.10
CA ALA A 552 -50.85 20.67 0.13
C ALA A 552 -50.66 19.72 1.32
N ALA A 553 -50.88 18.41 1.15
CA ALA A 553 -50.65 17.40 2.19
C ALA A 553 -49.16 17.29 2.53
N LEU A 554 -48.29 17.30 1.52
CA LEU A 554 -46.82 17.27 1.70
C LEU A 554 -46.30 18.51 2.44
N ALA A 555 -46.82 19.70 2.11
CA ALA A 555 -46.44 20.95 2.76
C ALA A 555 -46.99 21.06 4.21
N ARG A 556 -47.94 20.24 4.57
CA ARG A 556 -48.65 20.27 5.88
C ARG A 556 -48.32 19.11 6.82
N ILE A 557 -47.30 18.29 6.54
CA ILE A 557 -46.89 17.25 7.48
C ILE A 557 -46.27 17.92 8.71
N GLY A 558 -47.09 18.16 9.67
CA GLY A 558 -46.69 18.65 10.98
C GLY A 558 -46.10 17.51 11.81
N ILE A 559 -44.88 17.68 12.31
CA ILE A 559 -44.33 16.76 13.30
C ILE A 559 -44.88 17.15 14.65
N HIS A 560 -45.76 16.31 15.21
CA HIS A 560 -46.37 16.53 16.51
C HIS A 560 -45.64 15.74 17.60
N VAL A 561 -45.08 16.45 18.58
CA VAL A 561 -44.37 15.83 19.71
C VAL A 561 -45.38 15.48 20.80
N GLN A 562 -45.59 14.19 21.05
CA GLN A 562 -46.55 13.71 22.04
C GLN A 562 -46.03 13.66 23.48
N GLY A 563 -44.70 13.70 23.69
CA GLY A 563 -44.10 13.59 25.01
C GLY A 563 -42.62 13.23 24.95
N GLU A 564 -42.07 12.91 26.11
CA GLU A 564 -40.70 12.49 26.25
C GLU A 564 -40.64 11.15 26.98
N GLU A 565 -39.92 10.19 26.45
CA GLU A 565 -39.77 8.84 26.99
C GLU A 565 -38.34 8.33 26.97
N THR A 566 -38.09 7.18 27.60
CA THR A 566 -36.85 6.45 27.51
C THR A 566 -36.83 5.60 26.25
N ALA A 567 -35.68 5.38 25.65
CA ALA A 567 -35.54 4.50 24.48
C ALA A 567 -35.98 3.05 24.81
N THR A 568 -35.75 2.60 26.03
CA THR A 568 -36.14 1.26 26.51
C THR A 568 -37.68 1.08 26.54
N SER A 569 -38.44 2.08 26.99
CA SER A 569 -39.91 2.01 26.98
C SER A 569 -40.50 2.02 25.58
N VAL A 570 -39.80 2.64 24.64
CA VAL A 570 -40.10 2.61 23.20
C VAL A 570 -39.92 1.20 22.63
N GLU A 571 -38.82 0.56 22.98
CA GLU A 571 -38.49 -0.79 22.50
C GLU A 571 -39.52 -1.82 23.00
N GLU A 572 -39.89 -1.76 24.27
CA GLU A 572 -40.94 -2.58 24.85
C GLU A 572 -42.28 -2.40 24.12
N ARG A 573 -42.61 -1.17 23.73
CA ARG A 573 -43.83 -0.89 22.95
C ARG A 573 -43.74 -1.44 21.52
N LEU A 574 -42.57 -1.32 20.86
CA LEU A 574 -42.37 -1.86 19.53
C LEU A 574 -42.44 -3.38 19.53
N MET A 575 -41.85 -4.03 20.53
CA MET A 575 -41.97 -5.49 20.71
C MET A 575 -43.42 -5.89 21.02
N GLN A 576 -44.16 -5.13 21.82
CA GLN A 576 -45.57 -5.38 22.08
C GLN A 576 -46.45 -5.17 20.84
N LYS A 577 -46.15 -4.16 19.99
CA LYS A 577 -46.83 -3.97 18.70
C LYS A 577 -46.54 -5.13 17.75
N GLN A 578 -45.27 -5.60 17.64
CA GLN A 578 -44.92 -6.78 16.85
C GLN A 578 -45.59 -8.06 17.38
N HIS A 579 -45.64 -8.25 18.68
CA HIS A 579 -46.35 -9.38 19.31
C HIS A 579 -47.85 -9.34 19.06
N LYS A 580 -48.47 -8.15 19.06
CA LYS A 580 -49.89 -7.98 18.71
C LYS A 580 -50.13 -8.21 17.22
N ALA A 581 -49.23 -7.80 16.35
CA ALA A 581 -49.34 -8.00 14.91
C ALA A 581 -49.31 -9.49 14.50
N ASN A 582 -48.58 -10.32 15.24
CA ASN A 582 -48.49 -11.77 15.00
C ASN A 582 -49.49 -12.59 15.84
N ALA A 583 -50.35 -11.96 16.63
CA ALA A 583 -51.31 -12.66 17.45
C ALA A 583 -52.42 -13.29 16.59
N VAL A 584 -52.74 -14.53 16.88
CA VAL A 584 -53.80 -15.29 16.24
C VAL A 584 -55.07 -15.16 17.09
N TYR A 585 -56.18 -14.81 16.47
CA TYR A 585 -57.50 -14.69 17.12
C TYR A 585 -58.50 -15.62 16.44
N ASP A 586 -59.42 -16.17 17.21
CA ASP A 586 -60.59 -16.86 16.63
C ASP A 586 -61.55 -15.86 15.95
N LEU A 587 -62.57 -16.39 15.28
CA LEU A 587 -63.54 -15.57 14.57
C LEU A 587 -64.45 -14.72 15.50
N SER A 588 -64.36 -14.94 16.81
CA SER A 588 -65.04 -14.14 17.83
C SER A 588 -64.13 -13.04 18.41
N GLY A 589 -62.87 -12.96 17.97
CA GLY A 589 -61.89 -11.96 18.43
C GLY A 589 -61.11 -12.38 19.68
N ARG A 590 -61.22 -13.61 20.13
CA ARG A 590 -60.46 -14.14 21.27
C ARG A 590 -59.06 -14.61 20.84
N ARG A 591 -58.04 -14.18 21.56
CA ARG A 591 -56.66 -14.57 21.28
C ARG A 591 -56.44 -16.07 21.47
N ILE A 592 -55.83 -16.72 20.50
CA ILE A 592 -55.51 -18.16 20.48
C ILE A 592 -54.01 -18.35 20.56
N THR A 593 -53.57 -19.15 21.55
CA THR A 593 -52.14 -19.48 21.73
C THR A 593 -51.72 -20.73 20.95
N ASN A 594 -52.63 -21.65 20.64
CA ASN A 594 -52.37 -22.87 19.87
C ASN A 594 -53.40 -23.05 18.76
N PRO A 595 -53.22 -22.44 17.58
CA PRO A 595 -54.12 -22.60 16.45
C PRO A 595 -54.09 -24.03 15.92
N LYS A 596 -55.26 -24.60 15.62
CA LYS A 596 -55.39 -25.96 15.09
C LYS A 596 -55.39 -25.96 13.57
N LYS A 597 -54.65 -26.93 12.97
CA LYS A 597 -54.59 -27.11 11.53
C LYS A 597 -56.00 -27.36 10.94
N GLY A 598 -56.31 -26.68 9.85
CA GLY A 598 -57.60 -26.79 9.17
C GLY A 598 -58.70 -25.87 9.70
N GLN A 599 -58.42 -25.02 10.71
CA GLN A 599 -59.38 -24.01 11.19
C GLN A 599 -59.00 -22.60 10.72
N THR A 600 -60.01 -21.76 10.54
CA THR A 600 -59.83 -20.37 10.12
C THR A 600 -59.70 -19.44 11.32
N TYR A 601 -58.61 -18.66 11.34
CA TYR A 601 -58.31 -17.67 12.37
C TYR A 601 -58.14 -16.28 11.78
N ILE A 602 -58.16 -15.27 12.61
CA ILE A 602 -57.82 -13.89 12.25
C ILE A 602 -56.33 -13.70 12.65
N VAL A 603 -55.47 -13.49 11.63
CA VAL A 603 -54.04 -13.17 11.80
C VAL A 603 -53.79 -11.86 11.08
N ASN A 604 -53.31 -10.85 11.80
CA ASN A 604 -53.08 -9.50 11.25
C ASN A 604 -54.34 -8.91 10.61
N GLY A 605 -55.49 -9.08 11.25
CA GLY A 605 -56.77 -8.58 10.75
C GLY A 605 -57.36 -9.33 9.55
N LYS A 606 -56.72 -10.38 9.06
CA LYS A 606 -57.17 -11.18 7.89
C LYS A 606 -57.54 -12.59 8.33
N LYS A 607 -58.63 -13.12 7.75
CA LYS A 607 -58.99 -14.53 7.91
C LYS A 607 -57.99 -15.41 7.19
N ARG A 608 -57.35 -16.32 7.90
CA ARG A 608 -56.43 -17.31 7.36
C ARG A 608 -56.77 -18.70 7.88
N MET A 609 -56.63 -19.71 7.02
CA MET A 609 -56.71 -21.12 7.42
C MET A 609 -55.33 -21.55 7.92
N TYR A 610 -55.28 -22.16 9.07
CA TYR A 610 -54.02 -22.60 9.69
C TYR A 610 -53.67 -24.01 9.27
#